data_c192484aa7f49986df2ab364a2254a16
#
_entry.id   c192484aa7f49986df2ab364a2254a16
#
_cell.length_a   1.000
_cell.length_b   1.000
_cell.length_c   1.000
_cell.angle_alpha   90.00
_cell.angle_beta   90.00
_cell.angle_gamma   90.00
#
_symmetry.space_group_name_H-M   'P 1'
#
loop_
_entity.id
_entity.type
_entity.pdbx_description
1 polymer ?
#
loop_
_entity_poly.entity_id
_entity_poly.type
_entity_poly.pdbx_seq_one_letter_code
_entity_poly.pdbx_strand_id
1 'polypeptide(L)'
;DVESRGLGDVYKRQAYNEIDGVYCHANRWLLNDVIRKEMGFDGIVMSDGVAIDQLDSMTGDNVVSGALALQSGVDVGLWDEAFGKLEEAVRRGLVKEAQIDQAVLRVLTLKFERGLFEHPYLEEEGEIHMDYAQNPESVQLAREGLVILQNKNQVLPFWENQASGKKIAVVG
;
A
#
# COMPACT_ATOMS: atom_id res chain seq x y z
N ASP A 1 -8.59 2.96 -11.79
CA ASP A 1 -8.83 1.55 -11.58
C ASP A 1 -10.34 1.29 -11.58
N VAL A 2 -10.86 0.80 -12.72
CA VAL A 2 -12.30 0.56 -12.91
C VAL A 2 -12.77 -0.69 -12.14
N GLU A 3 -11.87 -1.61 -11.85
CA GLU A 3 -12.19 -2.87 -11.18
C GLU A 3 -12.48 -2.68 -9.68
N SER A 4 -11.92 -1.64 -9.07
CA SER A 4 -12.16 -1.34 -7.65
C SER A 4 -13.55 -0.74 -7.37
N ARG A 5 -14.26 -0.26 -8.38
CA ARG A 5 -15.60 0.36 -8.21
C ARG A 5 -16.69 -0.61 -7.79
N GLY A 6 -16.54 -1.90 -8.08
CA GLY A 6 -17.56 -2.92 -7.81
C GLY A 6 -17.40 -3.69 -6.52
N LEU A 7 -16.26 -3.59 -5.87
CA LEU A 7 -15.89 -4.46 -4.75
C LEU A 7 -15.93 -3.75 -3.37
N GLY A 8 -16.34 -2.47 -3.33
CA GLY A 8 -16.48 -1.74 -2.07
C GLY A 8 -15.15 -1.52 -1.38
N ASP A 9 -14.13 -1.08 -2.12
CA ASP A 9 -12.85 -0.68 -1.53
C ASP A 9 -13.06 0.35 -0.43
N VAL A 10 -12.61 0.03 0.76
CA VAL A 10 -12.76 0.86 1.96
C VAL A 10 -11.55 1.76 2.20
N TYR A 11 -10.44 1.51 1.50
CA TYR A 11 -9.26 2.36 1.52
C TYR A 11 -8.56 2.36 0.16
N LYS A 12 -7.76 3.41 -0.09
CA LYS A 12 -6.87 3.53 -1.24
C LYS A 12 -5.44 3.74 -0.74
N ARG A 13 -4.49 2.94 -1.26
CA ARG A 13 -3.07 3.09 -0.99
C ARG A 13 -2.42 3.88 -2.11
N GLN A 14 -1.69 4.94 -1.75
CA GLN A 14 -1.05 5.80 -2.73
C GLN A 14 0.26 5.21 -3.23
N ALA A 15 0.51 5.40 -4.51
CA ALA A 15 1.74 4.95 -5.15
C ALA A 15 2.86 6.01 -4.98
N TYR A 16 4.11 5.59 -5.10
CA TYR A 16 5.28 6.48 -5.03
C TYR A 16 5.43 7.39 -6.25
N ASN A 17 4.78 7.04 -7.36
CA ASN A 17 4.93 7.75 -8.61
C ASN A 17 4.26 9.13 -8.62
N GLU A 18 4.61 9.89 -9.62
CA GLU A 18 4.07 11.21 -9.92
C GLU A 18 3.07 11.14 -11.08
N ILE A 19 2.11 12.06 -11.07
CA ILE A 19 1.24 12.38 -12.20
C ILE A 19 1.52 13.83 -12.57
N ASP A 20 1.98 14.04 -13.79
CA ASP A 20 2.37 15.37 -14.31
C ASP A 20 3.38 16.11 -13.39
N GLY A 21 4.32 15.38 -12.82
CA GLY A 21 5.36 15.94 -11.94
C GLY A 21 4.88 16.25 -10.51
N VAL A 22 3.70 15.74 -10.11
CA VAL A 22 3.18 15.89 -8.75
C VAL A 22 3.05 14.51 -8.11
N TYR A 23 3.71 14.30 -6.97
CA TYR A 23 3.57 13.06 -6.19
C TYR A 23 2.10 12.77 -5.87
N CYS A 24 1.64 11.54 -6.07
CA CYS A 24 0.25 11.17 -5.85
C CYS A 24 -0.26 11.52 -4.45
N HIS A 25 0.55 11.34 -3.42
CA HIS A 25 0.23 11.66 -2.03
C HIS A 25 0.36 13.16 -1.66
N ALA A 26 0.80 14.00 -2.60
CA ALA A 26 0.77 15.46 -2.53
C ALA A 26 -0.19 16.08 -3.56
N ASN A 27 -0.92 15.26 -4.31
CA ASN A 27 -1.79 15.70 -5.39
C ASN A 27 -3.24 15.88 -4.92
N ARG A 28 -3.55 17.10 -4.47
CA ARG A 28 -4.90 17.47 -3.99
C ARG A 28 -5.98 17.26 -5.05
N TRP A 29 -5.70 17.58 -6.31
CA TRP A 29 -6.65 17.37 -7.40
C TRP A 29 -7.01 15.89 -7.53
N LEU A 30 -5.99 15.01 -7.57
CA LEU A 30 -6.20 13.57 -7.65
C LEU A 30 -7.04 13.06 -6.47
N LEU A 31 -6.63 13.39 -5.23
CA LEU A 31 -7.20 12.79 -4.02
C LEU A 31 -8.58 13.34 -3.68
N ASN A 32 -8.81 14.63 -3.86
CA ASN A 32 -10.07 15.25 -3.47
C ASN A 32 -11.02 15.45 -4.66
N ASP A 33 -10.54 15.94 -5.79
CA ASP A 33 -11.46 16.27 -6.88
C ASP A 33 -11.81 15.02 -7.68
N VAL A 34 -10.82 14.23 -8.10
CA VAL A 34 -11.08 13.00 -8.85
C VAL A 34 -11.61 11.89 -7.93
N ILE A 35 -10.80 11.44 -6.96
CA ILE A 35 -11.13 10.24 -6.18
C ILE A 35 -12.38 10.48 -5.32
N ARG A 36 -12.40 11.54 -4.52
CA ARG A 36 -13.51 11.75 -3.58
C ARG A 36 -14.76 12.32 -4.25
N LYS A 37 -14.63 13.38 -5.08
CA LYS A 37 -15.82 14.05 -5.64
C LYS A 37 -16.35 13.36 -6.89
N GLU A 38 -15.50 13.13 -7.92
CA GLU A 38 -15.98 12.57 -9.18
C GLU A 38 -16.28 11.08 -9.06
N MET A 39 -15.42 10.32 -8.37
CA MET A 39 -15.59 8.88 -8.19
C MET A 39 -16.45 8.52 -6.97
N GLY A 40 -16.76 9.48 -6.09
CA GLY A 40 -17.61 9.26 -4.92
C GLY A 40 -16.96 8.40 -3.83
N PHE A 41 -15.62 8.37 -3.75
CA PHE A 41 -14.92 7.60 -2.73
C PHE A 41 -14.95 8.30 -1.36
N ASP A 42 -15.54 7.68 -0.36
CA ASP A 42 -15.70 8.20 1.01
C ASP A 42 -14.80 7.51 2.06
N GLY A 43 -14.10 6.45 1.68
CA GLY A 43 -13.19 5.71 2.54
C GLY A 43 -11.90 6.46 2.91
N ILE A 44 -10.97 5.76 3.53
CA ILE A 44 -9.66 6.29 3.90
C ILE A 44 -8.67 6.27 2.74
N VAL A 45 -7.80 7.26 2.70
CA VAL A 45 -6.63 7.30 1.80
C VAL A 45 -5.38 7.11 2.65
N MET A 46 -4.62 6.05 2.36
CA MET A 46 -3.39 5.69 3.07
C MET A 46 -2.19 5.87 2.14
N SER A 47 -1.08 6.39 2.68
CA SER A 47 0.19 6.42 1.93
C SER A 47 0.74 5.00 1.73
N ASP A 48 1.65 4.82 0.80
CA ASP A 48 2.54 3.65 0.80
C ASP A 48 3.63 3.81 1.87
N GLY A 49 4.36 2.75 2.18
CA GLY A 49 5.38 2.77 3.24
C GLY A 49 6.42 3.87 3.01
N VAL A 50 6.57 4.77 3.98
CA VAL A 50 7.53 5.89 3.95
C VAL A 50 7.34 6.88 2.76
N ALA A 51 6.17 6.84 2.11
CA ALA A 51 5.94 7.65 0.90
C ALA A 51 5.85 9.14 1.21
N ILE A 52 5.25 9.52 2.34
CA ILE A 52 5.14 10.93 2.72
C ILE A 52 6.53 11.53 3.01
N ASP A 53 7.43 10.76 3.62
CA ASP A 53 8.78 11.22 3.92
C ASP A 53 9.60 11.49 2.64
N GLN A 54 9.25 10.88 1.51
CA GLN A 54 9.90 11.18 0.22
C GLN A 54 9.63 12.61 -0.26
N LEU A 55 8.55 13.24 0.21
CA LEU A 55 8.29 14.66 -0.06
C LEU A 55 9.37 15.58 0.52
N ASP A 56 10.19 15.10 1.45
CA ASP A 56 11.30 15.88 2.01
C ASP A 56 12.32 16.30 0.94
N SER A 57 12.45 15.53 -0.12
CA SER A 57 13.26 15.89 -1.27
C SER A 57 12.81 17.21 -1.93
N MET A 58 11.53 17.52 -1.82
CA MET A 58 10.88 18.70 -2.39
C MET A 58 10.67 19.80 -1.35
N THR A 59 10.26 19.43 -0.13
CA THR A 59 9.89 20.39 0.93
C THR A 59 11.07 20.79 1.81
N GLY A 60 12.08 19.94 1.93
CA GLY A 60 13.21 20.12 2.84
C GLY A 60 12.87 20.04 4.33
N ASP A 61 11.61 19.76 4.69
CA ASP A 61 11.13 19.72 6.07
C ASP A 61 10.02 18.68 6.22
N ASN A 62 10.30 17.66 7.01
CA ASN A 62 9.39 16.54 7.27
C ASN A 62 8.04 16.97 7.88
N VAL A 63 8.00 18.07 8.66
CA VAL A 63 6.75 18.66 9.18
C VAL A 63 5.92 19.24 8.03
N VAL A 64 6.57 19.89 7.07
CA VAL A 64 5.92 20.45 5.88
C VAL A 64 5.41 19.33 4.98
N SER A 65 6.17 18.24 4.83
CA SER A 65 5.78 17.06 4.08
C SER A 65 4.51 16.42 4.63
N GLY A 66 4.43 16.22 5.94
CA GLY A 66 3.23 15.70 6.61
C GLY A 66 2.03 16.63 6.43
N ALA A 67 2.23 17.93 6.59
CA ALA A 67 1.18 18.94 6.39
C ALA A 67 0.66 18.91 4.94
N LEU A 68 1.55 18.84 3.95
CA LEU A 68 1.20 18.80 2.54
C LEU A 68 0.38 17.56 2.19
N ALA A 69 0.80 16.38 2.66
CA ALA A 69 0.08 15.14 2.42
C ALA A 69 -1.32 15.16 3.04
N LEU A 70 -1.45 15.60 4.30
CA LEU A 70 -2.76 15.74 4.97
C LEU A 70 -3.67 16.71 4.23
N GLN A 71 -3.16 17.89 3.84
CA GLN A 71 -3.92 18.90 3.07
C GLN A 71 -4.34 18.38 1.69
N SER A 72 -3.54 17.49 1.11
CA SER A 72 -3.84 16.86 -0.17
C SER A 72 -4.90 15.77 -0.07
N GLY A 73 -5.20 15.26 1.12
CA GLY A 73 -6.29 14.30 1.33
C GLY A 73 -5.86 12.91 1.78
N VAL A 74 -4.58 12.75 2.19
CA VAL A 74 -4.10 11.53 2.84
C VAL A 74 -4.60 11.51 4.28
N ASP A 75 -5.21 10.41 4.71
CA ASP A 75 -5.76 10.26 6.06
C ASP A 75 -4.84 9.44 6.98
N VAL A 76 -4.05 8.52 6.42
CA VAL A 76 -3.19 7.60 7.19
C VAL A 76 -1.80 7.52 6.55
N GLY A 77 -0.76 7.75 7.35
CA GLY A 77 0.62 7.46 6.99
C GLY A 77 0.98 6.00 7.29
N LEU A 78 1.76 5.37 6.41
CA LEU A 78 2.27 4.03 6.63
C LEU A 78 3.77 4.08 6.87
N TRP A 79 4.17 4.02 8.17
CA TRP A 79 5.54 4.12 8.66
C TRP A 79 6.24 5.45 8.37
N ASP A 80 5.49 6.47 8.02
CA ASP A 80 6.01 7.81 7.77
C ASP A 80 6.31 8.52 9.09
N GLU A 81 7.48 9.14 9.21
CA GLU A 81 7.82 10.03 10.34
C GLU A 81 7.05 11.34 10.26
N ALA A 82 6.76 11.80 9.05
CA ALA A 82 6.08 13.07 8.78
C ALA A 82 4.71 13.17 9.46
N PHE A 83 3.91 12.11 9.44
CA PHE A 83 2.61 12.10 10.13
C PHE A 83 2.74 12.07 11.65
N GLY A 84 3.83 11.54 12.19
CA GLY A 84 4.15 11.67 13.61
C GLY A 84 4.40 13.12 14.06
N LYS A 85 4.62 14.05 13.12
CA LYS A 85 4.91 15.48 13.37
C LYS A 85 3.72 16.41 13.09
N LEU A 86 2.52 15.89 12.88
CA LEU A 86 1.32 16.71 12.60
C LEU A 86 0.96 17.66 13.77
N GLU A 87 1.26 17.29 15.01
CA GLU A 87 1.12 18.21 16.14
C GLU A 87 1.98 19.47 15.97
N GLU A 88 3.24 19.28 15.54
CA GLU A 88 4.13 20.40 15.22
C GLU A 88 3.62 21.21 14.03
N ALA A 89 3.05 20.55 13.03
CA ALA A 89 2.44 21.24 11.89
C ALA A 89 1.27 22.15 12.33
N VAL A 90 0.46 21.72 13.30
CA VAL A 90 -0.58 22.57 13.90
C VAL A 90 0.05 23.74 14.65
N ARG A 91 1.07 23.51 15.48
CA ARG A 91 1.75 24.59 16.22
C ARG A 91 2.40 25.62 15.30
N ARG A 92 2.90 25.21 14.14
CA ARG A 92 3.43 26.11 13.11
C ARG A 92 2.34 26.78 12.26
N GLY A 93 1.06 26.42 12.44
CA GLY A 93 -0.04 26.96 11.65
C GLY A 93 -0.10 26.44 10.21
N LEU A 94 0.60 25.34 9.90
CA LEU A 94 0.62 24.73 8.57
C LEU A 94 -0.69 23.99 8.29
N VAL A 95 -1.27 23.36 9.31
CA VAL A 95 -2.56 22.66 9.23
C VAL A 95 -3.46 23.10 10.38
N LYS A 96 -4.77 22.94 10.21
CA LYS A 96 -5.76 23.15 11.27
C LYS A 96 -6.06 21.82 11.93
N GLU A 97 -6.28 21.80 13.23
CA GLU A 97 -6.70 20.61 13.99
C GLU A 97 -7.90 19.90 13.35
N ALA A 98 -8.89 20.68 12.88
CA ALA A 98 -10.05 20.14 12.18
C ALA A 98 -9.74 19.30 10.92
N GLN A 99 -8.56 19.45 10.31
CA GLN A 99 -8.14 18.62 9.19
C GLN A 99 -7.67 17.24 9.68
N ILE A 100 -7.01 17.20 10.84
CA ILE A 100 -6.64 15.96 11.53
C ILE A 100 -7.92 15.25 12.01
N ASP A 101 -8.85 15.98 12.64
CA ASP A 101 -10.14 15.42 13.08
C ASP A 101 -10.90 14.76 11.94
N GLN A 102 -10.88 15.37 10.75
CA GLN A 102 -11.53 14.80 9.56
C GLN A 102 -10.88 13.48 9.11
N ALA A 103 -9.55 13.38 9.16
CA ALA A 103 -8.84 12.14 8.84
C ALA A 103 -9.14 11.06 9.90
N VAL A 104 -9.07 11.42 11.17
CA VAL A 104 -9.41 10.52 12.28
C VAL A 104 -10.86 10.04 12.18
N LEU A 105 -11.79 10.94 11.85
CA LEU A 105 -13.21 10.58 11.68
C LEU A 105 -13.40 9.51 10.62
N ARG A 106 -12.72 9.60 9.46
CA ARG A 106 -12.80 8.56 8.43
C ARG A 106 -12.28 7.22 8.92
N VAL A 107 -11.14 7.22 9.62
CA VAL A 107 -10.56 6.00 10.19
C VAL A 107 -11.50 5.36 11.22
N LEU A 108 -12.06 6.17 12.12
CA LEU A 108 -12.98 5.66 13.14
C LEU A 108 -14.29 5.16 12.51
N THR A 109 -14.84 5.88 11.54
CA THR A 109 -16.04 5.45 10.80
C THR A 109 -15.83 4.06 10.19
N LEU A 110 -14.71 3.85 9.48
CA LEU A 110 -14.39 2.54 8.92
C LEU A 110 -14.31 1.45 10.00
N LYS A 111 -13.70 1.74 11.14
CA LYS A 111 -13.61 0.78 12.26
C LYS A 111 -14.99 0.43 12.82
N PHE A 112 -15.88 1.41 12.96
CA PHE A 112 -17.27 1.17 13.39
C PHE A 112 -18.05 0.35 12.39
N GLU A 113 -17.98 0.69 11.11
CA GLU A 113 -18.67 -0.05 10.04
C GLU A 113 -18.20 -1.51 9.93
N ARG A 114 -16.95 -1.77 10.30
CA ARG A 114 -16.39 -3.12 10.33
C ARG A 114 -16.64 -3.87 11.65
N GLY A 115 -17.33 -3.26 12.62
CA GLY A 115 -17.64 -3.87 13.91
C GLY A 115 -16.39 -4.11 14.79
N LEU A 116 -15.27 -3.40 14.53
CA LEU A 116 -13.99 -3.69 15.22
C LEU A 116 -13.99 -3.26 16.69
N PHE A 117 -15.00 -2.51 17.13
CA PHE A 117 -15.15 -2.16 18.56
C PHE A 117 -15.94 -3.22 19.31
N GLU A 118 -16.92 -3.86 18.66
CA GLU A 118 -17.73 -4.93 19.23
C GLU A 118 -17.03 -6.28 19.10
N HIS A 119 -16.35 -6.52 17.99
CA HIS A 119 -15.68 -7.77 17.66
C HIS A 119 -14.21 -7.54 17.25
N PRO A 120 -13.33 -7.12 18.19
CA PRO A 120 -11.94 -6.75 17.88
C PRO A 120 -11.05 -7.95 17.57
N TYR A 121 -11.49 -9.17 17.91
CA TYR A 121 -10.74 -10.40 17.70
C TYR A 121 -11.49 -11.33 16.77
N LEU A 122 -10.75 -12.13 16.02
CA LEU A 122 -11.31 -13.27 15.30
C LEU A 122 -11.82 -14.29 16.33
N GLU A 123 -12.98 -14.86 16.06
CA GLU A 123 -13.41 -16.06 16.78
C GLU A 123 -12.38 -17.16 16.47
N GLU A 124 -11.95 -17.90 17.48
CA GLU A 124 -10.99 -19.00 17.33
C GLU A 124 -11.63 -20.13 16.51
N GLU A 125 -11.64 -20.00 15.22
CA GLU A 125 -11.84 -21.11 14.30
C GLU A 125 -10.48 -21.77 14.08
N GLY A 126 -10.23 -22.86 14.79
CA GLY A 126 -9.18 -23.84 14.60
C GLY A 126 -7.83 -23.39 14.03
N GLU A 127 -6.78 -24.06 14.34
CA GLU A 127 -5.45 -23.79 13.76
C GLU A 127 -5.53 -23.83 12.21
N ILE A 128 -5.37 -22.68 11.58
CA ILE A 128 -5.17 -22.62 10.12
C ILE A 128 -3.76 -23.14 9.85
N HIS A 129 -3.64 -24.44 9.62
CA HIS A 129 -2.41 -25.03 9.13
C HIS A 129 -2.23 -24.66 7.65
N MET A 130 -1.54 -23.57 7.40
CA MET A 130 -1.11 -23.22 6.05
C MET A 130 0.20 -23.91 5.73
N ASP A 131 0.14 -25.05 5.08
CA ASP A 131 1.34 -25.67 4.48
C ASP A 131 1.66 -24.97 3.15
N TYR A 132 2.42 -23.89 3.23
CA TYR A 132 2.81 -23.11 2.06
C TYR A 132 3.64 -23.93 1.05
N ALA A 133 4.32 -24.98 1.51
CA ALA A 133 5.18 -25.80 0.66
C ALA A 133 4.37 -26.78 -0.20
N GLN A 134 3.17 -27.12 0.19
CA GLN A 134 2.31 -28.11 -0.47
C GLN A 134 1.05 -27.53 -1.10
N ASN A 135 0.86 -26.21 -1.05
CA ASN A 135 -0.27 -25.57 -1.69
C ASN A 135 -0.13 -25.66 -3.23
N PRO A 136 -0.98 -26.46 -3.92
CA PRO A 136 -0.82 -26.71 -5.35
C PRO A 136 -1.01 -25.45 -6.20
N GLU A 137 -1.87 -24.55 -5.78
CA GLU A 137 -2.12 -23.27 -6.47
C GLU A 137 -0.89 -22.35 -6.40
N SER A 138 -0.23 -22.26 -5.24
CA SER A 138 1.00 -21.50 -5.07
C SER A 138 2.13 -22.07 -5.94
N VAL A 139 2.25 -23.39 -6.00
CA VAL A 139 3.25 -24.05 -6.85
C VAL A 139 2.96 -23.80 -8.34
N GLN A 140 1.69 -23.86 -8.74
CA GLN A 140 1.28 -23.57 -10.11
C GLN A 140 1.56 -22.12 -10.49
N LEU A 141 1.17 -21.17 -9.67
CA LEU A 141 1.43 -19.73 -9.88
C LEU A 141 2.93 -19.45 -9.99
N ALA A 142 3.73 -20.05 -9.11
CA ALA A 142 5.19 -19.90 -9.19
C ALA A 142 5.75 -20.45 -10.50
N ARG A 143 5.25 -21.59 -10.99
CA ARG A 143 5.67 -22.16 -12.29
C ARG A 143 5.27 -21.27 -13.46
N GLU A 144 4.06 -20.75 -13.47
CA GLU A 144 3.54 -19.86 -14.51
C GLU A 144 4.24 -18.50 -14.51
N GLY A 145 4.69 -18.02 -13.33
CA GLY A 145 5.46 -16.79 -13.20
C GLY A 145 6.92 -16.87 -13.64
N LEU A 146 7.45 -18.07 -13.90
CA LEU A 146 8.83 -18.23 -14.34
C LEU A 146 8.99 -17.88 -15.82
N VAL A 147 9.83 -16.86 -16.09
CA VAL A 147 10.16 -16.44 -17.45
C VAL A 147 11.60 -16.73 -17.79
N ILE A 148 11.84 -17.50 -18.85
CA ILE A 148 13.17 -17.79 -19.36
C ILE A 148 13.61 -16.65 -20.27
N LEU A 149 14.46 -15.75 -19.78
CA LEU A 149 14.97 -14.63 -20.58
C LEU A 149 16.09 -15.05 -21.55
N GLN A 150 16.85 -16.09 -21.21
CA GLN A 150 17.94 -16.59 -22.03
C GLN A 150 18.19 -18.06 -21.75
N ASN A 151 18.35 -18.86 -22.79
CA ASN A 151 18.71 -20.29 -22.71
C ASN A 151 19.78 -20.61 -23.74
N LYS A 152 21.03 -20.14 -23.51
CA LYS A 152 22.19 -20.42 -24.37
C LYS A 152 22.47 -21.90 -24.33
N ASN A 153 22.77 -22.46 -25.50
CA ASN A 153 23.08 -23.89 -25.70
C ASN A 153 21.94 -24.83 -25.27
N GLN A 154 20.71 -24.36 -25.16
CA GLN A 154 19.54 -25.16 -24.79
C GLN A 154 19.76 -25.99 -23.53
N VAL A 155 20.33 -25.39 -22.49
CA VAL A 155 20.63 -26.05 -21.22
C VAL A 155 19.34 -26.47 -20.49
N LEU A 156 18.26 -25.73 -20.67
CA LEU A 156 16.94 -26.04 -20.11
C LEU A 156 16.00 -26.55 -21.23
N PRO A 157 15.07 -27.49 -20.92
CA PRO A 157 14.87 -28.15 -19.61
C PRO A 157 15.94 -29.23 -19.35
N PHE A 158 16.23 -29.49 -18.07
CA PHE A 158 17.02 -30.62 -17.65
C PHE A 158 16.17 -31.90 -17.71
N TRP A 159 16.52 -32.81 -18.57
CA TRP A 159 15.91 -34.12 -18.58
C TRP A 159 16.62 -35.04 -17.56
N GLU A 160 15.89 -35.97 -16.95
CA GLU A 160 16.41 -36.88 -15.92
C GLU A 160 17.72 -37.59 -16.33
N ASN A 161 17.80 -38.01 -17.58
CA ASN A 161 19.01 -38.66 -18.16
C ASN A 161 20.20 -37.69 -18.27
N GLN A 162 19.99 -36.39 -18.33
CA GLN A 162 21.04 -35.37 -18.40
C GLN A 162 21.50 -34.92 -17.02
N ALA A 163 20.62 -35.02 -16.02
CA ALA A 163 20.89 -34.60 -14.63
C ALA A 163 21.64 -35.70 -13.84
N SER A 164 21.57 -36.95 -14.29
CA SER A 164 22.23 -38.09 -13.60
C SER A 164 23.74 -37.87 -13.48
N GLY A 165 24.24 -37.91 -12.25
CA GLY A 165 25.66 -37.74 -11.93
C GLY A 165 26.19 -36.30 -11.94
N LYS A 166 25.36 -35.30 -12.21
CA LYS A 166 25.73 -33.87 -12.14
C LYS A 166 25.41 -33.26 -10.77
N LYS A 167 26.27 -32.38 -10.34
CA LYS A 167 25.98 -31.53 -9.16
C LYS A 167 25.21 -30.29 -9.61
N ILE A 168 24.06 -30.07 -9.04
CA ILE A 168 23.22 -28.86 -9.25
C ILE A 168 23.35 -28.01 -8.01
N ALA A 169 23.78 -26.74 -8.17
CA ALA A 169 23.77 -25.75 -7.11
C ALA A 169 22.46 -24.94 -7.19
N VAL A 170 21.75 -24.84 -6.10
CA VAL A 170 20.63 -23.92 -5.94
C VAL A 170 21.16 -22.75 -5.12
N VAL A 171 21.07 -21.55 -5.67
CA VAL A 171 21.52 -20.30 -5.02
C VAL A 171 20.39 -19.30 -5.04
N GLY A 172 20.22 -18.52 -3.95
CA GLY A 172 19.21 -17.50 -3.82
C GLY A 172 19.52 -16.55 -2.69
#